data_63643d6252cc272e3ac8b8afc77efc76
#
_entry.id   63643d6252cc272e3ac8b8afc77efc76
#
_cell.length_a   1.000
_cell.length_b   1.000
_cell.length_c   1.000
_cell.angle_alpha   90.00
_cell.angle_beta   90.00
_cell.angle_gamma   90.00
#
_symmetry.space_group_name_H-M   'P 1'
#
loop_
_entity.id
_entity.type
_entity.pdbx_description
1 polymer ?
#
loop_
_entity_poly.entity_id
_entity_poly.type
_entity_poly.pdbx_seq_one_letter_code
_entity_poly.pdbx_strand_id
1 'polypeptide(L)'
;DDDCKYFVSFTVAGGACDGGVNFSDAMSAGEAEIARVMQICNACRYCEGFCAVFPAMTRRLEFNAADTHYLANLCHNCGSCLYACQYAPPHEFAVNVPQAMAKVRLRTYQDYAWPRAFGRLYERAGLTVAFALSGGLALFMILAIAMNGRLIHEPLKGNFYAIFPHNFMALLFGSVFGFSILALALGAVKFWREV
;
A
#
# COMPACT_ATOMS: atom_id res chain seq x y z
N ASP A 1 -20.24 0.40 -25.05
CA ASP A 1 -19.47 0.73 -26.26
C ASP A 1 -18.49 1.90 -26.08
N ASP A 2 -18.21 2.34 -24.83
CA ASP A 2 -17.33 3.47 -24.55
C ASP A 2 -15.95 3.07 -23.95
N ASP A 3 -15.65 1.79 -23.79
CA ASP A 3 -14.43 1.30 -23.13
C ASP A 3 -13.20 1.15 -24.05
N CYS A 4 -13.34 1.51 -25.33
CA CYS A 4 -12.26 1.37 -26.32
C CYS A 4 -11.46 2.66 -26.57
N LYS A 5 -11.68 3.74 -25.83
CA LYS A 5 -11.12 5.09 -26.12
C LYS A 5 -9.75 5.41 -25.54
N TYR A 6 -9.13 4.50 -24.79
CA TYR A 6 -7.82 4.76 -24.17
C TYR A 6 -6.70 3.82 -24.64
N PHE A 7 -6.87 3.21 -25.80
CA PHE A 7 -5.79 2.45 -26.43
C PHE A 7 -4.92 3.42 -27.23
N VAL A 8 -3.75 3.77 -26.71
CA VAL A 8 -2.70 4.44 -27.50
C VAL A 8 -2.26 3.45 -28.56
N SER A 9 -2.72 3.69 -29.80
CA SER A 9 -2.39 2.87 -30.96
C SER A 9 -0.89 2.95 -31.27
N PHE A 10 -0.14 1.93 -30.88
CA PHE A 10 1.08 1.60 -31.58
C PHE A 10 0.69 0.63 -32.70
N THR A 11 0.59 1.13 -33.91
CA THR A 11 0.24 0.36 -35.10
C THR A 11 1.43 -0.53 -35.47
N VAL A 12 1.37 -1.80 -35.09
CA VAL A 12 2.05 -2.87 -35.84
C VAL A 12 0.97 -3.60 -36.63
N ALA A 13 1.17 -3.66 -37.93
CA ALA A 13 0.21 -4.12 -38.90
C ALA A 13 -0.30 -5.55 -38.63
N GLY A 14 -1.63 -5.70 -38.70
CA GLY A 14 -2.31 -6.92 -39.11
C GLY A 14 -2.55 -7.95 -38.00
N GLY A 15 -3.74 -7.89 -37.38
CA GLY A 15 -4.26 -8.97 -36.54
C GLY A 15 -5.58 -8.60 -35.93
N ALA A 16 -6.64 -9.32 -36.33
CA ALA A 16 -7.99 -9.18 -35.82
C ALA A 16 -8.02 -9.34 -34.28
N CYS A 17 -8.92 -8.58 -33.63
CA CYS A 17 -9.23 -8.69 -32.20
C CYS A 17 -10.01 -9.99 -31.90
N ASP A 18 -9.32 -11.13 -31.92
CA ASP A 18 -9.81 -12.44 -31.47
C ASP A 18 -8.71 -13.12 -30.65
N GLY A 19 -8.59 -12.73 -29.44
CA GLY A 19 -7.80 -13.40 -28.43
C GLY A 19 -8.33 -13.01 -27.08
N GLY A 20 -9.06 -13.92 -26.40
CA GLY A 20 -9.59 -13.69 -25.06
C GLY A 20 -8.49 -13.24 -24.12
N VAL A 21 -8.38 -11.95 -23.92
CA VAL A 21 -7.54 -11.35 -22.87
C VAL A 21 -8.20 -11.74 -21.56
N ASN A 22 -7.56 -12.61 -20.80
CA ASN A 22 -7.98 -12.90 -19.44
C ASN A 22 -8.09 -11.57 -18.71
N PHE A 23 -9.23 -11.30 -18.09
CA PHE A 23 -9.55 -10.08 -17.34
C PHE A 23 -8.55 -9.80 -16.19
N SER A 24 -7.63 -10.74 -15.89
CA SER A 24 -6.53 -10.59 -14.95
C SER A 24 -5.32 -9.80 -15.48
N ASP A 25 -5.20 -9.61 -16.79
CA ASP A 25 -4.04 -8.95 -17.41
C ASP A 25 -4.30 -7.51 -17.87
N ALA A 26 -5.53 -7.01 -17.73
CA ALA A 26 -5.84 -5.63 -18.03
C ALA A 26 -5.31 -4.71 -16.93
N MET A 27 -4.25 -3.97 -17.23
CA MET A 27 -3.68 -2.96 -16.34
C MET A 27 -4.73 -1.91 -15.98
N SER A 28 -4.84 -1.57 -14.70
CA SER A 28 -5.67 -0.45 -14.26
C SER A 28 -5.11 0.89 -14.77
N ALA A 29 -5.94 1.93 -14.81
CA ALA A 29 -5.50 3.27 -15.24
C ALA A 29 -4.30 3.80 -14.44
N GLY A 30 -4.19 3.44 -13.15
CA GLY A 30 -3.04 3.81 -12.32
C GLY A 30 -1.76 3.07 -12.70
N GLU A 31 -1.85 1.80 -13.01
CA GLU A 31 -0.72 0.98 -13.48
C GLU A 31 -0.25 1.41 -14.86
N ALA A 32 -1.21 1.69 -15.78
CA ALA A 32 -0.90 2.24 -17.09
C ALA A 32 -0.19 3.60 -17.02
N GLU A 33 -0.58 4.45 -16.07
CA GLU A 33 0.10 5.73 -15.83
C GLU A 33 1.52 5.52 -15.30
N ILE A 34 1.76 4.58 -14.39
CA ILE A 34 3.11 4.23 -13.96
C ILE A 34 3.94 3.73 -15.14
N ALA A 35 3.40 2.82 -15.95
CA ALA A 35 4.09 2.29 -17.13
C ALA A 35 4.51 3.42 -18.09
N ARG A 36 3.58 4.34 -18.40
CA ARG A 36 3.85 5.52 -19.22
C ARG A 36 4.98 6.39 -18.64
N VAL A 37 4.87 6.74 -17.37
CA VAL A 37 5.85 7.57 -16.68
C VAL A 37 7.21 6.88 -16.63
N MET A 38 7.25 5.58 -16.34
CA MET A 38 8.50 4.82 -16.27
C MET A 38 9.17 4.67 -17.64
N GLN A 39 8.43 4.59 -18.74
CA GLN A 39 9.00 4.63 -20.09
C GLN A 39 9.71 5.96 -20.37
N ILE A 40 9.10 7.08 -20.00
CA ILE A 40 9.74 8.41 -20.13
C ILE A 40 10.99 8.50 -19.26
N CYS A 41 10.91 8.06 -18.00
CA CYS A 41 12.03 8.05 -17.07
C CYS A 41 13.17 7.14 -17.55
N ASN A 42 12.84 5.99 -18.18
CA ASN A 42 13.83 5.05 -18.71
C ASN A 42 14.59 5.61 -19.92
N ALA A 43 13.95 6.46 -20.71
CA ALA A 43 14.61 7.21 -21.78
C ALA A 43 15.52 8.34 -21.23
N CYS A 44 15.08 9.05 -20.19
CA CYS A 44 15.78 10.19 -19.60
C CYS A 44 16.94 9.81 -18.66
N ARG A 45 16.72 8.86 -17.74
CA ARG A 45 17.65 8.33 -16.72
C ARG A 45 18.31 9.36 -15.78
N TYR A 46 17.91 10.60 -15.80
CA TYR A 46 18.51 11.65 -14.96
C TYR A 46 18.49 11.30 -13.47
N CYS A 47 17.41 10.66 -13.00
CA CYS A 47 17.19 10.32 -11.59
C CYS A 47 17.78 8.95 -11.18
N GLU A 48 18.58 8.30 -12.01
CA GLU A 48 19.06 6.91 -11.76
C GLU A 48 19.79 6.76 -10.41
N GLY A 49 20.51 7.80 -9.98
CA GLY A 49 21.22 7.82 -8.70
C GLY A 49 20.38 8.27 -7.48
N PHE A 50 19.10 8.61 -7.65
CA PHE A 50 18.31 9.21 -6.54
C PHE A 50 17.77 8.18 -5.56
N CYS A 51 17.30 7.04 -6.04
CA CYS A 51 16.73 5.98 -5.19
C CYS A 51 16.69 4.63 -5.93
N ALA A 52 16.29 3.58 -5.20
CA ALA A 52 16.26 2.21 -5.72
C ALA A 52 15.24 1.97 -6.85
N VAL A 53 14.23 2.83 -7.02
CA VAL A 53 13.20 2.71 -8.07
C VAL A 53 13.82 2.76 -9.46
N PHE A 54 14.71 3.72 -9.71
CA PHE A 54 15.25 3.95 -11.05
C PHE A 54 16.19 2.83 -11.52
N PRO A 55 17.15 2.34 -10.75
CA PRO A 55 17.93 1.15 -11.14
C PRO A 55 17.07 -0.12 -11.31
N ALA A 56 15.98 -0.25 -10.55
CA ALA A 56 15.04 -1.35 -10.73
C ALA A 56 14.25 -1.21 -12.04
N MET A 57 13.84 0.02 -12.39
CA MET A 57 13.17 0.36 -13.64
C MET A 57 14.05 0.06 -14.87
N THR A 58 15.33 0.44 -14.86
CA THR A 58 16.23 0.28 -16.03
C THR A 58 16.47 -1.16 -16.44
N ARG A 59 16.14 -2.13 -15.57
CA ARG A 59 16.20 -3.57 -15.88
C ARG A 59 15.03 -4.06 -16.72
N ARG A 60 14.04 -3.21 -17.00
CA ARG A 60 12.81 -3.56 -17.70
C ARG A 60 12.64 -2.68 -18.93
N LEU A 61 12.25 -3.29 -20.05
CA LEU A 61 11.91 -2.57 -21.29
C LEU A 61 10.41 -2.28 -21.36
N GLU A 62 9.62 -3.19 -20.81
CA GLU A 62 8.17 -3.08 -20.70
C GLU A 62 7.76 -3.24 -19.25
N PHE A 63 6.60 -2.68 -18.88
CA PHE A 63 6.10 -2.67 -17.51
C PHE A 63 4.73 -3.32 -17.49
N ASN A 64 4.64 -4.49 -16.89
CA ASN A 64 3.38 -5.16 -16.59
C ASN A 64 2.81 -4.74 -15.22
N ALA A 65 1.65 -5.27 -14.84
CA ALA A 65 1.02 -4.96 -13.56
C ALA A 65 1.91 -5.32 -12.35
N ALA A 66 2.58 -6.49 -12.39
CA ALA A 66 3.48 -6.93 -11.31
C ALA A 66 4.69 -5.99 -11.17
N ASP A 67 5.28 -5.55 -12.28
CA ASP A 67 6.38 -4.59 -12.27
C ASP A 67 5.96 -3.24 -11.69
N THR A 68 4.77 -2.75 -12.05
CA THR A 68 4.25 -1.48 -11.53
C THR A 68 3.94 -1.58 -10.04
N HIS A 69 3.42 -2.70 -9.55
CA HIS A 69 3.23 -2.98 -8.12
C HIS A 69 4.55 -3.00 -7.38
N TYR A 70 5.56 -3.69 -7.93
CA TYR A 70 6.89 -3.73 -7.34
C TYR A 70 7.51 -2.33 -7.23
N LEU A 71 7.54 -1.56 -8.32
CA LEU A 71 8.10 -0.21 -8.34
C LEU A 71 7.33 0.75 -7.43
N ALA A 72 5.99 0.65 -7.38
CA ALA A 72 5.15 1.47 -6.50
C ALA A 72 5.48 1.23 -5.02
N ASN A 73 5.70 -0.03 -4.62
CA ASN A 73 6.03 -0.37 -3.24
C ASN A 73 7.50 -0.10 -2.88
N LEU A 74 8.39 -0.04 -3.87
CA LEU A 74 9.78 0.38 -3.67
C LEU A 74 9.91 1.90 -3.48
N CYS A 75 8.93 2.69 -3.91
CA CYS A 75 8.96 4.15 -3.85
C CYS A 75 8.68 4.68 -2.42
N HIS A 76 9.58 5.48 -1.85
CA HIS A 76 9.41 6.11 -0.53
C HIS A 76 8.63 7.42 -0.55
N ASN A 77 8.15 7.87 -1.72
CA ASN A 77 7.39 9.11 -1.88
C ASN A 77 8.11 10.38 -1.38
N CYS A 78 9.45 10.42 -1.45
CA CYS A 78 10.25 11.54 -0.96
C CYS A 78 10.18 12.81 -1.83
N GLY A 79 9.69 12.69 -3.07
CA GLY A 79 9.52 13.82 -4.00
C GLY A 79 10.78 14.30 -4.72
N SER A 80 11.99 13.85 -4.37
CA SER A 80 13.24 14.32 -4.96
C SER A 80 13.27 14.26 -6.49
N CYS A 81 12.75 13.16 -7.05
CA CYS A 81 12.64 12.99 -8.51
C CYS A 81 11.65 13.96 -9.17
N LEU A 82 10.63 14.43 -8.46
CA LEU A 82 9.67 15.40 -8.97
C LEU A 82 10.29 16.80 -9.04
N TYR A 83 11.01 17.21 -7.98
CA TYR A 83 11.65 18.51 -7.93
C TYR A 83 12.78 18.67 -8.95
N ALA A 84 13.47 17.58 -9.27
CA ALA A 84 14.56 17.57 -10.25
C ALA A 84 14.10 17.30 -11.69
N CYS A 85 12.81 17.00 -11.91
CA CYS A 85 12.31 16.54 -13.20
C CYS A 85 12.05 17.69 -14.17
N GLN A 86 12.76 17.70 -15.31
CA GLN A 86 12.50 18.65 -16.41
C GLN A 86 11.15 18.40 -17.12
N TYR A 87 10.56 17.22 -16.97
CA TYR A 87 9.28 16.84 -17.59
C TYR A 87 8.10 16.92 -16.60
N ALA A 88 8.35 17.46 -15.39
CA ALA A 88 7.28 17.69 -14.42
C ALA A 88 6.33 18.82 -14.92
N PRO A 89 5.09 18.88 -14.42
CA PRO A 89 4.20 20.00 -14.72
C PRO A 89 4.89 21.37 -14.49
N PRO A 90 4.75 22.35 -15.39
CA PRO A 90 3.75 22.46 -16.48
C PRO A 90 4.16 21.83 -17.84
N HIS A 91 5.18 21.00 -17.90
CA HIS A 91 5.56 20.33 -19.13
C HIS A 91 4.43 19.44 -19.67
N GLU A 92 4.30 19.31 -21.00
CA GLU A 92 3.23 18.51 -21.66
C GLU A 92 3.21 17.04 -21.22
N PHE A 93 4.36 16.44 -20.90
CA PHE A 93 4.42 15.07 -20.38
C PHE A 93 3.89 14.95 -18.96
N ALA A 94 3.82 16.02 -18.20
CA ALA A 94 3.27 16.11 -16.86
C ALA A 94 3.72 14.95 -15.93
N VAL A 95 5.00 14.60 -15.99
CA VAL A 95 5.58 13.48 -15.23
C VAL A 95 5.52 13.75 -13.74
N ASN A 96 4.77 12.92 -13.00
CA ASN A 96 4.68 12.97 -11.55
C ASN A 96 4.82 11.56 -10.96
N VAL A 97 6.07 11.09 -10.85
CA VAL A 97 6.41 9.76 -10.33
C VAL A 97 5.82 9.52 -8.93
N PRO A 98 6.03 10.42 -7.92
CA PRO A 98 5.53 10.18 -6.57
C PRO A 98 4.00 10.00 -6.53
N GLN A 99 3.25 10.83 -7.26
CA GLN A 99 1.79 10.75 -7.29
C GLN A 99 1.29 9.45 -7.94
N ALA A 100 1.87 9.06 -9.08
CA ALA A 100 1.51 7.84 -9.77
C ALA A 100 1.77 6.62 -8.88
N MET A 101 2.97 6.53 -8.28
CA MET A 101 3.36 5.45 -7.38
C MET A 101 2.48 5.38 -6.13
N ALA A 102 2.13 6.53 -5.52
CA ALA A 102 1.30 6.57 -4.33
C ALA A 102 -0.11 6.03 -4.58
N LYS A 103 -0.71 6.34 -5.74
CA LYS A 103 -2.05 5.83 -6.11
C LYS A 103 -2.08 4.31 -6.23
N VAL A 104 -1.10 3.71 -6.90
CA VAL A 104 -1.04 2.25 -7.06
C VAL A 104 -0.66 1.59 -5.73
N ARG A 105 0.27 2.15 -4.96
CA ARG A 105 0.65 1.62 -3.66
C ARG A 105 -0.53 1.58 -2.68
N LEU A 106 -1.39 2.59 -2.67
CA LEU A 106 -2.60 2.59 -1.86
C LEU A 106 -3.49 1.39 -2.18
N ARG A 107 -3.62 1.05 -3.46
CA ARG A 107 -4.40 -0.09 -3.94
C ARG A 107 -3.74 -1.42 -3.57
N THR A 108 -2.42 -1.53 -3.76
CA THR A 108 -1.69 -2.76 -3.40
C THR A 108 -1.77 -3.06 -1.90
N TYR A 109 -1.83 -2.04 -1.02
CA TYR A 109 -2.04 -2.25 0.41
C TYR A 109 -3.40 -2.89 0.72
N GLN A 110 -4.43 -2.60 -0.08
CA GLN A 110 -5.74 -3.24 0.07
C GLN A 110 -5.73 -4.67 -0.48
N ASP A 111 -5.12 -4.87 -1.65
CA ASP A 111 -5.09 -6.15 -2.35
C ASP A 111 -4.25 -7.20 -1.61
N TYR A 112 -3.12 -6.79 -1.03
CA TYR A 112 -2.21 -7.69 -0.29
C TYR A 112 -2.55 -7.82 1.19
N ALA A 113 -3.47 -7.00 1.73
CA ALA A 113 -3.88 -7.11 3.13
C ALA A 113 -4.50 -8.47 3.44
N TRP A 114 -4.13 -9.03 4.59
CA TRP A 114 -4.76 -10.22 5.15
C TRP A 114 -5.20 -9.95 6.61
N PRO A 115 -6.45 -10.24 6.97
CA PRO A 115 -7.61 -10.62 6.12
C PRO A 115 -8.06 -9.46 5.21
N ARG A 116 -8.63 -9.79 4.03
CA ARG A 116 -9.09 -8.79 3.02
C ARG A 116 -10.08 -7.76 3.57
N ALA A 117 -10.82 -8.11 4.63
CA ALA A 117 -11.74 -7.18 5.28
C ALA A 117 -11.04 -5.93 5.82
N PHE A 118 -9.81 -6.06 6.34
CA PHE A 118 -9.02 -4.93 6.84
C PHE A 118 -8.50 -4.03 5.72
N GLY A 119 -8.25 -4.56 4.52
CA GLY A 119 -7.93 -3.75 3.34
C GLY A 119 -9.03 -2.74 3.03
N ARG A 120 -10.31 -3.16 3.09
CA ARG A 120 -11.46 -2.26 2.88
C ARG A 120 -11.62 -1.21 4.00
N LEU A 121 -11.24 -1.53 5.24
CA LEU A 121 -11.24 -0.57 6.34
C LEU A 121 -10.20 0.54 6.13
N TYR A 122 -9.14 0.25 5.39
CA TYR A 122 -8.09 1.22 5.07
C TYR A 122 -8.57 2.36 4.16
N GLU A 123 -9.58 2.14 3.31
CA GLU A 123 -10.20 3.20 2.49
C GLU A 123 -10.82 4.30 3.34
N ARG A 124 -11.30 3.95 4.53
CA ARG A 124 -11.90 4.88 5.51
C ARG A 124 -11.00 5.07 6.73
N ALA A 125 -9.69 5.23 6.49
CA ALA A 125 -8.68 5.24 7.54
C ALA A 125 -9.02 6.17 8.71
N GLY A 126 -9.52 7.39 8.46
CA GLY A 126 -9.88 8.33 9.51
C GLY A 126 -10.98 7.80 10.44
N LEU A 127 -12.07 7.29 9.90
CA LEU A 127 -13.16 6.70 10.69
C LEU A 127 -12.71 5.42 11.39
N THR A 128 -11.95 4.56 10.70
CA THR A 128 -11.43 3.31 11.27
C THR A 128 -10.53 3.58 12.48
N VAL A 129 -9.62 4.56 12.38
CA VAL A 129 -8.75 4.95 13.49
C VAL A 129 -9.56 5.55 14.63
N ALA A 130 -10.54 6.43 14.35
CA ALA A 130 -11.41 7.00 15.37
C ALA A 130 -12.17 5.93 16.15
N PHE A 131 -12.80 4.96 15.46
CA PHE A 131 -13.49 3.84 16.10
C PHE A 131 -12.54 2.89 16.83
N ALA A 132 -11.35 2.63 16.28
CA ALA A 132 -10.37 1.77 16.94
C ALA A 132 -9.86 2.40 18.25
N LEU A 133 -9.56 3.70 18.24
CA LEU A 133 -9.10 4.42 19.45
C LEU A 133 -10.21 4.53 20.50
N SER A 134 -11.42 4.96 20.12
CA SER A 134 -12.54 5.08 21.06
C SER A 134 -12.98 3.72 21.59
N GLY A 135 -13.10 2.72 20.72
CA GLY A 135 -13.45 1.35 21.11
C GLY A 135 -12.36 0.69 21.98
N GLY A 136 -11.07 0.91 21.63
CA GLY A 136 -9.94 0.43 22.43
C GLY A 136 -9.91 1.04 23.82
N LEU A 137 -10.15 2.36 23.93
CA LEU A 137 -10.23 3.03 25.21
C LEU A 137 -11.43 2.52 26.04
N ALA A 138 -12.61 2.41 25.42
CA ALA A 138 -13.80 1.88 26.07
C ALA A 138 -13.58 0.44 26.56
N LEU A 139 -13.00 -0.42 25.72
CA LEU A 139 -12.67 -1.79 26.08
C LEU A 139 -11.68 -1.85 27.25
N PHE A 140 -10.63 -1.01 27.23
CA PHE A 140 -9.69 -0.91 28.33
C PHE A 140 -10.36 -0.54 29.65
N MET A 141 -11.25 0.46 29.63
CA MET A 141 -12.01 0.89 30.81
C MET A 141 -12.94 -0.23 31.33
N ILE A 142 -13.64 -0.92 30.41
CA ILE A 142 -14.53 -2.03 30.77
C ILE A 142 -13.73 -3.16 31.43
N LEU A 143 -12.58 -3.53 30.84
CA LEU A 143 -11.71 -4.57 31.41
C LEU A 143 -11.16 -4.18 32.77
N ALA A 144 -10.75 -2.91 32.96
CA ALA A 144 -10.28 -2.41 34.25
C ALA A 144 -11.37 -2.50 35.33
N ILE A 145 -12.61 -2.13 35.00
CA ILE A 145 -13.75 -2.26 35.91
C ILE A 145 -14.07 -3.72 36.18
N ALA A 146 -14.12 -4.56 35.14
CA ALA A 146 -14.47 -5.98 35.30
C ALA A 146 -13.46 -6.75 36.17
N MET A 147 -12.17 -6.41 36.09
CA MET A 147 -11.13 -7.05 36.86
C MET A 147 -10.99 -6.51 38.29
N ASN A 148 -11.27 -5.24 38.53
CA ASN A 148 -11.01 -4.60 39.82
C ASN A 148 -12.26 -4.06 40.50
N GLY A 149 -13.44 -4.07 39.86
CA GLY A 149 -14.68 -3.60 40.39
C GLY A 149 -14.82 -2.08 40.56
N ARG A 150 -13.72 -1.33 40.36
CA ARG A 150 -13.67 0.14 40.55
C ARG A 150 -12.78 0.78 39.48
N LEU A 151 -13.18 1.99 39.03
CA LEU A 151 -12.37 2.82 38.12
C LEU A 151 -11.33 3.66 38.86
N ILE A 152 -11.67 4.09 40.07
CA ILE A 152 -10.81 4.96 40.89
C ILE A 152 -10.26 4.13 42.04
N HIS A 153 -8.95 4.01 42.07
CA HIS A 153 -8.20 3.30 43.11
C HIS A 153 -7.37 4.25 43.94
N GLU A 154 -7.02 3.81 45.15
CA GLU A 154 -5.97 4.47 45.92
C GLU A 154 -4.63 4.43 45.12
N PRO A 155 -3.69 5.34 45.43
CA PRO A 155 -2.44 5.43 44.72
C PRO A 155 -1.70 4.08 44.71
N LEU A 156 -1.52 3.49 43.55
CA LEU A 156 -0.93 2.15 43.35
C LEU A 156 0.58 2.10 43.56
N LYS A 157 1.22 3.18 43.99
CA LYS A 157 2.67 3.30 44.23
C LYS A 157 3.52 2.75 43.05
N GLY A 158 3.04 2.90 41.82
CA GLY A 158 3.70 2.44 40.59
C GLY A 158 3.50 0.95 40.24
N ASN A 159 2.68 0.22 40.99
CA ASN A 159 2.41 -1.19 40.68
C ASN A 159 1.22 -1.36 39.74
N PHE A 160 1.47 -1.24 38.41
CA PHE A 160 0.45 -1.42 37.39
C PHE A 160 -0.14 -2.85 37.33
N TYR A 161 0.66 -3.86 37.71
CA TYR A 161 0.23 -5.27 37.72
C TYR A 161 -0.85 -5.59 38.78
N ALA A 162 -1.09 -4.68 39.72
CA ALA A 162 -2.22 -4.81 40.63
C ALA A 162 -3.58 -4.61 39.92
N ILE A 163 -3.60 -3.85 38.81
CA ILE A 163 -4.80 -3.66 37.98
C ILE A 163 -4.91 -4.77 36.93
N PHE A 164 -3.80 -5.04 36.24
CA PHE A 164 -3.74 -6.03 35.15
C PHE A 164 -2.67 -7.09 35.46
N PRO A 165 -3.07 -8.32 35.80
CA PRO A 165 -2.13 -9.41 36.03
C PRO A 165 -1.21 -9.65 34.82
N HIS A 166 0.07 -9.91 35.07
CA HIS A 166 1.08 -10.10 34.05
C HIS A 166 0.67 -11.13 32.96
N ASN A 167 0.12 -12.26 33.38
CA ASN A 167 -0.28 -13.33 32.46
C ASN A 167 -1.40 -12.89 31.51
N PHE A 168 -2.34 -12.08 32.02
CA PHE A 168 -3.41 -11.52 31.17
C PHE A 168 -2.86 -10.57 30.11
N MET A 169 -1.95 -9.68 30.51
CA MET A 169 -1.29 -8.76 29.59
C MET A 169 -0.43 -9.48 28.57
N ALA A 170 0.34 -10.48 29.00
CA ALA A 170 1.17 -11.28 28.10
C ALA A 170 0.31 -12.01 27.04
N LEU A 171 -0.86 -12.56 27.43
CA LEU A 171 -1.76 -13.21 26.53
C LEU A 171 -2.43 -12.21 25.57
N LEU A 172 -2.90 -11.07 26.07
CA LEU A 172 -3.56 -10.03 25.26
C LEU A 172 -2.59 -9.47 24.21
N PHE A 173 -1.43 -8.98 24.64
CA PHE A 173 -0.46 -8.40 23.72
C PHE A 173 0.18 -9.46 22.83
N GLY A 174 0.46 -10.64 23.35
CA GLY A 174 1.01 -11.76 22.60
C GLY A 174 0.08 -12.20 21.45
N SER A 175 -1.23 -12.25 21.68
CA SER A 175 -2.20 -12.59 20.61
C SER A 175 -2.27 -11.52 19.53
N VAL A 176 -2.26 -10.23 19.89
CA VAL A 176 -2.27 -9.12 18.94
C VAL A 176 -0.98 -9.10 18.13
N PHE A 177 0.18 -9.25 18.78
CA PHE A 177 1.48 -9.32 18.09
C PHE A 177 1.57 -10.55 17.18
N GLY A 178 1.15 -11.71 17.67
CA GLY A 178 1.13 -12.94 16.87
C GLY A 178 0.25 -12.80 15.62
N PHE A 179 -0.93 -12.22 15.77
CA PHE A 179 -1.82 -11.91 14.64
C PHE A 179 -1.17 -10.94 13.65
N SER A 180 -0.52 -9.87 14.14
CA SER A 180 0.13 -8.86 13.29
C SER A 180 1.28 -9.47 12.48
N ILE A 181 2.13 -10.29 13.12
CA ILE A 181 3.22 -11.00 12.44
C ILE A 181 2.67 -11.96 11.37
N LEU A 182 1.62 -12.71 11.69
CA LEU A 182 0.97 -13.62 10.75
C LEU A 182 0.39 -12.87 9.55
N ALA A 183 -0.32 -11.76 9.79
CA ALA A 183 -0.90 -10.93 8.74
C ALA A 183 0.16 -10.35 7.80
N LEU A 184 1.25 -9.83 8.35
CA LEU A 184 2.38 -9.31 7.58
C LEU A 184 3.08 -10.41 6.77
N ALA A 185 3.31 -11.59 7.37
CA ALA A 185 3.94 -12.71 6.69
C ALA A 185 3.10 -13.19 5.50
N LEU A 186 1.79 -13.36 5.70
CA LEU A 186 0.87 -13.78 4.63
C LEU A 186 0.76 -12.72 3.52
N GLY A 187 0.71 -11.43 3.86
CA GLY A 187 0.73 -10.34 2.90
C GLY A 187 2.01 -10.32 2.09
N ALA A 188 3.17 -10.46 2.74
CA ALA A 188 4.48 -10.52 2.08
C ALA A 188 4.61 -11.73 1.15
N VAL A 189 4.17 -12.91 1.58
CA VAL A 189 4.18 -14.13 0.75
C VAL A 189 3.28 -13.96 -0.47
N LYS A 190 2.10 -13.35 -0.30
CA LYS A 190 1.19 -13.09 -1.43
C LYS A 190 1.84 -12.14 -2.43
N PHE A 191 2.39 -11.01 -1.96
CA PHE A 191 3.11 -10.07 -2.80
C PHE A 191 4.27 -10.72 -3.56
N TRP A 192 5.10 -11.53 -2.86
CA TRP A 192 6.26 -12.20 -3.46
C TRP A 192 5.91 -13.23 -4.54
N ARG A 193 4.70 -13.79 -4.49
CA ARG A 193 4.22 -14.75 -5.50
C ARG A 193 3.73 -14.08 -6.78
N GLU A 194 3.36 -12.81 -6.70
CA GLU A 194 2.78 -12.06 -7.83
C GLU A 194 3.83 -11.18 -8.53
N VAL A 195 4.93 -10.83 -7.84
CA VAL A 195 6.03 -10.02 -8.32
C VAL A 195 7.25 -10.88 -8.65
#